data_4efd163deb7cf74242d8bba273b85da7
#
_entry.id   4efd163deb7cf74242d8bba273b85da7
#
_cell.length_a   1.000
_cell.length_b   1.000
_cell.length_c   1.000
_cell.angle_alpha   90.00
_cell.angle_beta   90.00
_cell.angle_gamma   90.00
#
_symmetry.space_group_name_H-M   'P 1'
#
loop_
_entity.id
_entity.type
_entity.pdbx_description
1 polymer ?
#
loop_
_entity_poly.entity_id
_entity_poly.type
_entity_poly.pdbx_seq_one_letter_code
_entity_poly.pdbx_strand_id
1 'polypeptide(L)'
;MAVTLAKRSFPFGAVISDYILQNTAFQNWFTSRFSVATFANEMKWYSTENSPGVENYKVADDMLQFCKQNGIAVRGHNILWDDPKYQPSWVKSLSPGDLQAAVDRRINSIASRYKGQVIAWDVVNENLHFSFFEDRLGASASAAAFQKTRQIDGTVELFMNDYNTIEERGDGASSPAKYLQKLGEIQAFLGSGSGPLAIGLEGHFGSAPNLPYVRSSIDTLAAKNLPIWVTEVDVSNMTDQVQ
;
A
#
# COMPACT_ATOMS: atom_id res chain seq x y z
N MET A 1 -1.12 9.03 -33.73
CA MET A 1 -0.45 7.71 -33.74
C MET A 1 -0.64 7.10 -32.39
N ALA A 2 -1.34 5.98 -32.25
CA ALA A 2 -1.44 5.25 -31.00
C ALA A 2 -0.07 4.60 -30.76
N VAL A 3 0.67 5.06 -29.77
CA VAL A 3 1.86 4.36 -29.30
C VAL A 3 1.36 3.11 -28.58
N THR A 4 1.43 1.98 -29.25
CA THR A 4 1.25 0.68 -28.60
C THR A 4 2.42 0.51 -27.65
N LEU A 5 2.22 0.80 -26.36
CA LEU A 5 3.19 0.45 -25.33
C LEU A 5 3.26 -1.07 -25.30
N ALA A 6 4.30 -1.64 -25.89
CA ALA A 6 4.61 -3.06 -25.71
C ALA A 6 4.60 -3.36 -24.20
N LYS A 7 3.96 -4.46 -23.77
CA LYS A 7 3.98 -4.90 -22.37
C LYS A 7 5.43 -4.90 -21.91
N ARG A 8 5.76 -4.02 -20.97
CA ARG A 8 7.13 -3.86 -20.47
C ARG A 8 7.54 -5.11 -19.70
N SER A 9 8.83 -5.39 -19.68
CA SER A 9 9.39 -6.56 -18.98
C SER A 9 9.31 -6.46 -17.44
N PHE A 10 8.89 -5.31 -16.88
CA PHE A 10 8.66 -5.14 -15.45
C PHE A 10 7.20 -4.70 -15.18
N PRO A 11 6.65 -4.96 -13.98
CA PRO A 11 5.30 -4.54 -13.61
C PRO A 11 5.17 -3.02 -13.71
N PHE A 12 4.18 -2.56 -14.47
CA PHE A 12 3.82 -1.16 -14.58
C PHE A 12 2.31 -1.02 -14.40
N GLY A 13 1.91 -0.25 -13.40
CA GLY A 13 0.52 -0.15 -12.97
C GLY A 13 0.05 1.27 -12.79
N ALA A 14 -1.24 1.41 -12.55
CA ALA A 14 -1.85 2.65 -12.12
C ALA A 14 -3.04 2.37 -11.19
N VAL A 15 -3.52 3.44 -10.55
CA VAL A 15 -4.69 3.39 -9.69
C VAL A 15 -5.97 3.25 -10.52
N ILE A 16 -6.92 2.47 -10.00
CA ILE A 16 -8.31 2.41 -10.49
C ILE A 16 -9.27 2.57 -9.33
N SER A 17 -10.44 3.15 -9.59
CA SER A 17 -11.58 3.19 -8.69
C SER A 17 -12.73 2.35 -9.26
N ASP A 18 -13.81 2.23 -8.49
CA ASP A 18 -15.06 1.57 -8.91
C ASP A 18 -15.63 2.11 -10.24
N TYR A 19 -15.25 3.33 -10.64
CA TYR A 19 -15.59 3.91 -11.94
C TYR A 19 -15.16 3.02 -13.12
N ILE A 20 -14.11 2.19 -12.95
CA ILE A 20 -13.67 1.23 -13.96
C ILE A 20 -14.79 0.23 -14.34
N LEU A 21 -15.67 -0.10 -13.40
CA LEU A 21 -16.76 -1.06 -13.63
C LEU A 21 -17.87 -0.52 -14.56
N GLN A 22 -17.96 0.80 -14.71
CA GLN A 22 -19.04 1.48 -15.42
C GLN A 22 -18.61 2.16 -16.71
N ASN A 23 -17.29 2.29 -16.97
CA ASN A 23 -16.76 3.07 -18.08
C ASN A 23 -15.91 2.23 -19.02
N THR A 24 -16.52 1.78 -20.13
CA THR A 24 -15.84 0.97 -21.15
C THR A 24 -14.65 1.70 -21.81
N ALA A 25 -14.72 3.02 -21.97
CA ALA A 25 -13.60 3.78 -22.53
C ALA A 25 -12.41 3.76 -21.57
N PHE A 26 -12.64 3.90 -20.27
CA PHE A 26 -11.61 3.80 -19.24
C PHE A 26 -11.06 2.35 -19.15
N GLN A 27 -11.92 1.34 -19.20
CA GLN A 27 -11.50 -0.07 -19.26
C GLN A 27 -10.51 -0.30 -20.42
N ASN A 28 -10.89 0.08 -21.62
CA ASN A 28 -10.05 -0.09 -22.82
C ASN A 28 -8.73 0.68 -22.72
N TRP A 29 -8.78 1.90 -22.20
CA TRP A 29 -7.59 2.73 -22.00
C TRP A 29 -6.64 2.08 -20.99
N PHE A 30 -7.15 1.61 -19.85
CA PHE A 30 -6.35 1.00 -18.80
C PHE A 30 -5.73 -0.34 -19.25
N THR A 31 -6.55 -1.25 -19.75
CA THR A 31 -6.12 -2.60 -20.12
C THR A 31 -5.10 -2.63 -21.28
N SER A 32 -5.09 -1.58 -22.12
CA SER A 32 -4.11 -1.45 -23.20
C SER A 32 -2.74 -0.93 -22.73
N ARG A 33 -2.60 -0.45 -21.48
CA ARG A 33 -1.39 0.25 -20.99
C ARG A 33 -0.76 -0.40 -19.78
N PHE A 34 -1.59 -0.89 -18.86
CA PHE A 34 -1.15 -1.33 -17.54
C PHE A 34 -1.33 -2.83 -17.36
N SER A 35 -0.40 -3.42 -16.63
CA SER A 35 -0.43 -4.84 -16.25
C SER A 35 -0.68 -5.03 -14.75
N VAL A 36 -0.67 -3.95 -13.97
CA VAL A 36 -0.92 -3.94 -12.53
C VAL A 36 -1.94 -2.85 -12.20
N ALA A 37 -2.82 -3.13 -11.27
CA ALA A 37 -3.77 -2.18 -10.72
C ALA A 37 -3.64 -2.09 -9.19
N THR A 38 -3.80 -0.88 -8.66
CA THR A 38 -4.03 -0.64 -7.23
C THR A 38 -5.41 0.00 -7.07
N PHE A 39 -6.23 -0.47 -6.14
CA PHE A 39 -7.56 0.10 -5.92
C PHE A 39 -7.45 1.36 -5.06
N ALA A 40 -8.10 2.44 -5.48
CA ALA A 40 -7.98 3.74 -4.82
C ALA A 40 -8.41 3.69 -3.35
N ASN A 41 -9.60 3.12 -3.09
CA ASN A 41 -10.19 3.09 -1.75
C ASN A 41 -10.89 1.78 -1.40
N GLU A 42 -11.19 0.95 -2.37
CA GLU A 42 -12.19 -0.10 -2.27
C GLU A 42 -11.75 -1.29 -1.40
N MET A 43 -10.43 -1.40 -1.14
CA MET A 43 -9.87 -2.36 -0.18
C MET A 43 -9.59 -1.76 1.21
N LYS A 44 -9.65 -0.44 1.38
CA LYS A 44 -9.38 0.24 2.66
C LYS A 44 -10.42 -0.11 3.71
N TRP A 45 -10.03 -0.12 4.98
CA TRP A 45 -10.89 -0.58 6.08
C TRP A 45 -12.20 0.19 6.17
N TYR A 46 -12.16 1.52 6.06
CA TYR A 46 -13.36 2.36 6.11
C TYR A 46 -14.33 2.12 4.93
N SER A 47 -13.86 1.56 3.82
CA SER A 47 -14.71 1.22 2.66
C SER A 47 -15.34 -0.15 2.80
N THR A 48 -14.70 -1.06 3.54
CA THR A 48 -15.12 -2.47 3.61
C THR A 48 -15.85 -2.82 4.91
N GLU A 49 -15.77 -2.00 5.97
CA GLU A 49 -16.43 -2.26 7.26
C GLU A 49 -16.88 -0.93 7.92
N ASN A 50 -17.99 -0.37 7.44
CA ASN A 50 -18.56 0.87 7.98
C ASN A 50 -19.14 0.72 9.39
N SER A 51 -19.54 -0.49 9.78
CA SER A 51 -20.07 -0.82 11.09
C SER A 51 -19.38 -2.08 11.61
N PRO A 52 -19.17 -2.21 12.93
CA PRO A 52 -18.45 -3.33 13.51
C PRO A 52 -19.04 -4.69 13.09
N GLY A 53 -18.23 -5.56 12.50
CA GLY A 53 -18.62 -6.90 12.07
C GLY A 53 -19.51 -6.97 10.83
N VAL A 54 -19.79 -5.81 10.18
CA VAL A 54 -20.57 -5.76 8.94
C VAL A 54 -19.64 -5.47 7.78
N GLU A 55 -19.04 -6.52 7.25
CA GLU A 55 -18.09 -6.44 6.14
C GLU A 55 -18.80 -6.44 4.78
N ASN A 56 -18.34 -5.59 3.87
CA ASN A 56 -18.81 -5.51 2.51
C ASN A 56 -17.62 -5.31 1.53
N TYR A 57 -17.22 -6.39 0.90
CA TYR A 57 -16.13 -6.39 -0.10
C TYR A 57 -16.64 -6.38 -1.54
N LYS A 58 -17.97 -6.21 -1.75
CA LYS A 58 -18.57 -6.41 -3.08
C LYS A 58 -17.88 -5.61 -4.18
N VAL A 59 -17.62 -4.33 -3.95
CA VAL A 59 -17.02 -3.46 -4.97
C VAL A 59 -15.58 -3.91 -5.26
N ALA A 60 -14.79 -4.19 -4.22
CA ALA A 60 -13.42 -4.68 -4.39
C ALA A 60 -13.38 -6.04 -5.10
N ASP A 61 -14.34 -6.94 -4.83
CA ASP A 61 -14.46 -8.22 -5.51
C ASP A 61 -14.79 -8.06 -7.00
N ASP A 62 -15.74 -7.19 -7.32
CA ASP A 62 -16.14 -6.90 -8.71
C ASP A 62 -14.93 -6.31 -9.50
N MET A 63 -14.19 -5.40 -8.88
CA MET A 63 -12.97 -4.83 -9.49
C MET A 63 -11.86 -5.88 -9.65
N LEU A 64 -11.68 -6.75 -8.66
CA LEU A 64 -10.71 -7.85 -8.77
C LEU A 64 -11.09 -8.82 -9.89
N GLN A 65 -12.37 -9.12 -10.02
CA GLN A 65 -12.87 -9.98 -11.11
C GLN A 65 -12.61 -9.33 -12.48
N PHE A 66 -12.84 -8.02 -12.62
CA PHE A 66 -12.47 -7.28 -13.82
C PHE A 66 -10.97 -7.39 -14.13
N CYS A 67 -10.10 -7.19 -13.13
CA CYS A 67 -8.66 -7.31 -13.31
C CYS A 67 -8.25 -8.71 -13.78
N LYS A 68 -8.78 -9.76 -13.14
CA LYS A 68 -8.53 -11.16 -13.52
C LYS A 68 -8.94 -11.48 -14.96
N GLN A 69 -10.13 -11.03 -15.37
CA GLN A 69 -10.63 -11.23 -16.73
C GLN A 69 -9.75 -10.58 -17.80
N ASN A 70 -9.02 -9.53 -17.43
CA ASN A 70 -8.14 -8.79 -18.32
C ASN A 70 -6.64 -9.09 -18.13
N GLY A 71 -6.30 -10.08 -17.30
CA GLY A 71 -4.90 -10.46 -17.05
C GLY A 71 -4.09 -9.36 -16.34
N ILE A 72 -4.75 -8.55 -15.51
CA ILE A 72 -4.16 -7.48 -14.70
C ILE A 72 -3.91 -8.01 -13.30
N ALA A 73 -2.68 -7.93 -12.82
CA ALA A 73 -2.34 -8.24 -11.45
C ALA A 73 -2.82 -7.12 -10.51
N VAL A 74 -3.16 -7.46 -9.26
CA VAL A 74 -3.64 -6.49 -8.29
C VAL A 74 -2.68 -6.38 -7.12
N ARG A 75 -2.31 -5.14 -6.78
CA ARG A 75 -1.62 -4.78 -5.55
C ARG A 75 -2.67 -4.40 -4.50
N GLY A 76 -2.69 -5.09 -3.38
CA GLY A 76 -3.62 -4.84 -2.28
C GLY A 76 -3.26 -3.56 -1.52
N HIS A 77 -4.16 -2.61 -1.45
CA HIS A 77 -3.97 -1.33 -0.79
C HIS A 77 -5.21 -0.95 0.02
N ASN A 78 -5.16 -0.95 1.32
CA ASN A 78 -4.15 -1.43 2.25
C ASN A 78 -4.82 -2.31 3.34
N ILE A 79 -4.04 -3.02 4.14
CA ILE A 79 -4.59 -3.77 5.29
C ILE A 79 -4.89 -2.80 6.42
N LEU A 80 -3.88 -2.06 6.91
CA LEU A 80 -3.97 -1.03 7.94
C LEU A 80 -3.40 0.29 7.43
N TRP A 81 -4.04 1.40 7.76
CA TRP A 81 -3.54 2.76 7.50
C TRP A 81 -3.39 3.49 8.83
N ASP A 82 -2.21 3.96 9.14
CA ASP A 82 -1.90 4.51 10.48
C ASP A 82 -2.44 5.93 10.70
N ASP A 83 -2.93 6.64 9.65
CA ASP A 83 -3.55 7.96 9.82
C ASP A 83 -4.88 7.83 10.59
N PRO A 84 -5.00 8.45 11.79
CA PRO A 84 -6.22 8.42 12.59
C PRO A 84 -7.43 9.02 11.89
N LYS A 85 -7.22 9.87 10.88
CA LYS A 85 -8.31 10.48 10.09
C LYS A 85 -9.10 9.43 9.31
N TYR A 86 -8.41 8.44 8.77
CA TYR A 86 -8.97 7.43 7.87
C TYR A 86 -9.37 6.12 8.56
N GLN A 87 -9.37 6.10 9.89
CA GLN A 87 -9.95 4.95 10.59
C GLN A 87 -11.49 4.96 10.46
N PRO A 88 -12.15 3.79 10.36
CA PRO A 88 -13.60 3.72 10.55
C PRO A 88 -14.00 4.41 11.85
N SER A 89 -15.10 5.15 11.86
CA SER A 89 -15.48 5.97 13.01
C SER A 89 -15.59 5.17 14.32
N TRP A 90 -16.08 3.95 14.23
CA TRP A 90 -16.23 3.04 15.36
C TRP A 90 -14.89 2.52 15.91
N VAL A 91 -13.85 2.42 15.08
CA VAL A 91 -12.50 1.97 15.50
C VAL A 91 -11.85 2.99 16.44
N LYS A 92 -12.10 4.28 16.23
CA LYS A 92 -11.45 5.37 16.99
C LYS A 92 -11.77 5.34 18.47
N SER A 93 -12.94 4.83 18.86
CA SER A 93 -13.43 4.80 20.24
C SER A 93 -13.21 3.49 20.99
N LEU A 94 -12.63 2.48 20.33
CA LEU A 94 -12.40 1.17 20.96
C LEU A 94 -11.39 1.25 22.12
N SER A 95 -11.54 0.40 23.11
CA SER A 95 -10.48 0.15 24.08
C SER A 95 -9.27 -0.53 23.42
N PRO A 96 -8.06 -0.49 23.99
CA PRO A 96 -6.91 -1.19 23.42
C PRO A 96 -7.17 -2.68 23.14
N GLY A 97 -7.84 -3.38 24.04
CA GLY A 97 -8.20 -4.80 23.87
C GLY A 97 -9.19 -5.03 22.73
N ASP A 98 -10.23 -4.19 22.63
CA ASP A 98 -11.20 -4.26 21.53
C ASP A 98 -10.58 -3.87 20.20
N LEU A 99 -9.66 -2.88 20.19
CA LEU A 99 -8.92 -2.49 19.02
C LEU A 99 -8.03 -3.63 18.52
N GLN A 100 -7.31 -4.31 19.42
CA GLN A 100 -6.50 -5.48 19.04
C GLN A 100 -7.37 -6.55 18.39
N ALA A 101 -8.52 -6.86 18.98
CA ALA A 101 -9.45 -7.84 18.42
C ALA A 101 -10.01 -7.40 17.06
N ALA A 102 -10.28 -6.10 16.86
CA ALA A 102 -10.75 -5.56 15.59
C ALA A 102 -9.66 -5.62 14.52
N VAL A 103 -8.42 -5.22 14.83
CA VAL A 103 -7.25 -5.33 13.94
C VAL A 103 -7.02 -6.78 13.53
N ASP A 104 -7.11 -7.70 14.48
CA ASP A 104 -6.95 -9.13 14.21
C ASP A 104 -8.01 -9.68 13.25
N ARG A 105 -9.25 -9.27 13.43
CA ARG A 105 -10.34 -9.62 12.49
C ARG A 105 -10.10 -8.99 11.12
N ARG A 106 -9.73 -7.70 11.06
CA ARG A 106 -9.44 -7.00 9.80
C ARG A 106 -8.37 -7.71 8.99
N ILE A 107 -7.23 -8.01 9.61
CA ILE A 107 -6.12 -8.69 8.93
C ILE A 107 -6.58 -10.06 8.43
N ASN A 108 -7.23 -10.84 9.30
CA ASN A 108 -7.69 -12.18 8.94
C ASN A 108 -8.72 -12.15 7.80
N SER A 109 -9.68 -11.24 7.85
CA SER A 109 -10.73 -11.13 6.85
C SER A 109 -10.17 -10.79 5.47
N ILE A 110 -9.44 -9.66 5.36
CA ILE A 110 -8.98 -9.19 4.05
C ILE A 110 -7.87 -10.07 3.46
N ALA A 111 -6.90 -10.48 4.29
CA ALA A 111 -5.81 -11.30 3.81
C ALA A 111 -6.26 -12.70 3.39
N SER A 112 -7.20 -13.32 4.14
CA SER A 112 -7.76 -14.63 3.76
C SER A 112 -8.64 -14.53 2.51
N ARG A 113 -9.44 -13.45 2.39
CA ARG A 113 -10.32 -13.23 1.25
C ARG A 113 -9.55 -13.16 -0.07
N TYR A 114 -8.43 -12.45 -0.07
CA TYR A 114 -7.63 -12.20 -1.28
C TYR A 114 -6.37 -13.05 -1.39
N LYS A 115 -6.22 -14.07 -0.52
CA LYS A 115 -5.10 -15.00 -0.55
C LYS A 115 -4.89 -15.60 -1.93
N GLY A 116 -3.66 -15.47 -2.45
CA GLY A 116 -3.29 -15.95 -3.79
C GLY A 116 -3.96 -15.20 -4.95
N GLN A 117 -4.61 -14.06 -4.68
CA GLN A 117 -5.35 -13.27 -5.67
C GLN A 117 -4.73 -11.89 -5.90
N VAL A 118 -3.90 -11.43 -4.99
CA VAL A 118 -3.10 -10.22 -5.11
C VAL A 118 -1.62 -10.57 -5.13
N ILE A 119 -0.79 -9.69 -5.70
CA ILE A 119 0.67 -9.91 -5.80
C ILE A 119 1.44 -9.30 -4.65
N ALA A 120 0.86 -8.36 -3.95
CA ALA A 120 1.47 -7.63 -2.85
C ALA A 120 0.39 -7.04 -1.92
N TRP A 121 0.78 -6.69 -0.68
CA TRP A 121 -0.01 -5.90 0.26
C TRP A 121 0.78 -4.75 0.84
N ASP A 122 0.19 -3.57 0.91
CA ASP A 122 0.56 -2.57 1.90
C ASP A 122 -0.01 -3.01 3.24
N VAL A 123 0.85 -3.57 4.09
CA VAL A 123 0.41 -4.12 5.38
C VAL A 123 0.14 -3.01 6.36
N VAL A 124 1.09 -2.06 6.46
CA VAL A 124 0.93 -0.83 7.23
C VAL A 124 1.30 0.35 6.34
N ASN A 125 0.35 1.25 6.16
CA ASN A 125 0.47 2.45 5.33
C ASN A 125 0.72 3.68 6.20
N GLU A 126 1.69 4.52 5.83
CA GLU A 126 2.03 5.81 6.41
C GLU A 126 2.43 5.77 7.90
N ASN A 127 3.10 4.70 8.32
CA ASN A 127 3.51 4.54 9.72
C ASN A 127 4.85 5.22 10.09
N LEU A 128 5.41 6.02 9.18
CA LEU A 128 6.46 6.99 9.51
C LEU A 128 5.88 8.32 9.97
N HIS A 129 4.70 8.69 9.44
CA HIS A 129 4.02 9.94 9.74
C HIS A 129 2.99 9.80 10.84
N PHE A 130 2.42 8.62 11.01
CA PHE A 130 1.35 8.33 11.96
C PHE A 130 1.69 7.09 12.78
N SER A 131 1.04 6.94 13.94
CA SER A 131 1.29 5.85 14.89
C SER A 131 0.02 5.34 15.58
N PHE A 132 -1.14 5.47 14.91
CA PHE A 132 -2.44 5.17 15.52
C PHE A 132 -2.50 3.80 16.19
N PHE A 133 -1.97 2.78 15.52
CA PHE A 133 -1.98 1.43 16.09
C PHE A 133 -0.87 1.23 17.12
N GLU A 134 0.34 1.72 16.88
CA GLU A 134 1.45 1.56 17.82
C GLU A 134 1.23 2.35 19.11
N ASP A 135 0.66 3.56 19.06
CA ASP A 135 0.33 4.37 20.23
C ASP A 135 -0.68 3.67 21.15
N ARG A 136 -1.55 2.85 20.61
CA ARG A 136 -2.66 2.21 21.31
C ARG A 136 -2.43 0.76 21.65
N LEU A 137 -1.66 0.04 20.85
CA LEU A 137 -1.42 -1.40 20.98
C LEU A 137 0.02 -1.75 21.35
N GLY A 138 0.91 -0.73 21.36
CA GLY A 138 2.32 -0.88 21.67
C GLY A 138 3.20 -1.00 20.41
N ALA A 139 4.49 -0.77 20.61
CA ALA A 139 5.49 -0.64 19.53
C ALA A 139 5.63 -1.86 18.59
N SER A 140 5.10 -3.02 18.98
CA SER A 140 5.12 -4.23 18.15
C SER A 140 3.90 -4.37 17.23
N ALA A 141 2.94 -3.43 17.25
CA ALA A 141 1.68 -3.56 16.50
C ALA A 141 1.90 -3.73 14.99
N SER A 142 2.77 -2.90 14.40
CA SER A 142 3.12 -3.03 12.98
C SER A 142 3.73 -4.41 12.68
N ALA A 143 4.69 -4.85 13.48
CA ALA A 143 5.31 -6.16 13.31
C ALA A 143 4.30 -7.31 13.42
N ALA A 144 3.38 -7.24 14.37
CA ALA A 144 2.30 -8.23 14.53
C ALA A 144 1.39 -8.29 13.29
N ALA A 145 1.10 -7.15 12.66
CA ALA A 145 0.34 -7.09 11.42
C ALA A 145 1.07 -7.79 10.27
N PHE A 146 2.36 -7.52 10.09
CA PHE A 146 3.19 -8.22 9.09
C PHE A 146 3.24 -9.72 9.34
N GLN A 147 3.50 -10.13 10.57
CA GLN A 147 3.59 -11.55 10.95
C GLN A 147 2.28 -12.28 10.64
N LYS A 148 1.16 -11.71 11.05
CA LYS A 148 -0.17 -12.31 10.85
C LYS A 148 -0.52 -12.40 9.37
N THR A 149 -0.26 -11.34 8.60
CA THR A 149 -0.48 -11.35 7.15
C THR A 149 0.36 -12.43 6.47
N ARG A 150 1.63 -12.56 6.83
CA ARG A 150 2.54 -13.60 6.32
C ARG A 150 2.07 -15.01 6.65
N GLN A 151 1.53 -15.24 7.83
CA GLN A 151 0.96 -16.54 8.24
C GLN A 151 -0.26 -16.91 7.40
N ILE A 152 -1.07 -15.93 7.00
CA ILE A 152 -2.27 -16.15 6.19
C ILE A 152 -1.88 -16.38 4.73
N ASP A 153 -1.05 -15.51 4.16
CA ASP A 153 -0.56 -15.61 2.79
C ASP A 153 0.96 -15.38 2.74
N GLY A 154 1.71 -16.46 2.70
CA GLY A 154 3.17 -16.46 2.61
C GLY A 154 3.72 -16.20 1.22
N THR A 155 2.88 -16.05 0.20
CA THR A 155 3.28 -15.99 -1.20
C THR A 155 3.38 -14.57 -1.75
N VAL A 156 2.83 -13.58 -1.04
CA VAL A 156 2.77 -12.19 -1.47
C VAL A 156 3.91 -11.34 -0.89
N GLU A 157 4.29 -10.29 -1.61
CA GLU A 157 5.19 -9.29 -1.08
C GLU A 157 4.48 -8.39 -0.07
N LEU A 158 5.11 -8.12 1.07
CA LEU A 158 4.55 -7.34 2.17
C LEU A 158 5.31 -6.02 2.31
N PHE A 159 4.62 -4.92 2.02
CA PHE A 159 5.18 -3.57 1.99
C PHE A 159 4.88 -2.79 3.27
N MET A 160 5.89 -2.09 3.78
CA MET A 160 5.71 -0.85 4.49
C MET A 160 5.65 0.25 3.42
N ASN A 161 4.61 1.07 3.40
CA ASN A 161 4.38 2.08 2.36
C ASN A 161 4.25 3.46 2.99
N ASP A 162 5.00 4.44 2.47
CA ASP A 162 4.98 5.79 3.02
C ASP A 162 5.39 6.84 1.98
N TYR A 163 5.03 8.11 2.23
CA TYR A 163 5.31 9.25 1.37
C TYR A 163 6.52 10.08 1.85
N ASN A 164 6.92 11.06 1.08
CA ASN A 164 8.00 12.02 1.33
C ASN A 164 9.42 11.42 1.48
N THR A 165 9.58 10.11 1.42
CA THR A 165 10.93 9.50 1.56
C THR A 165 11.85 9.85 0.39
N ILE A 166 11.30 9.97 -0.82
CA ILE A 166 12.02 10.33 -2.04
C ILE A 166 11.61 11.70 -2.59
N GLU A 167 10.49 12.24 -2.12
CA GLU A 167 9.87 13.47 -2.61
C GLU A 167 10.40 14.70 -1.88
N GLU A 168 10.43 14.65 -0.54
CA GLU A 168 10.60 15.84 0.29
C GLU A 168 11.79 15.71 1.25
N ARG A 169 12.93 16.27 0.86
CA ARG A 169 14.18 16.23 1.66
C ARG A 169 14.03 16.85 3.06
N GLY A 170 13.10 17.78 3.21
CA GLY A 170 12.86 18.51 4.46
C GLY A 170 12.05 17.75 5.48
N ASP A 171 11.42 16.64 5.09
CA ASP A 171 10.59 15.85 5.99
C ASP A 171 11.45 15.00 6.94
N GLY A 172 11.44 15.40 8.22
CA GLY A 172 12.20 14.71 9.27
C GLY A 172 11.59 13.35 9.67
N ALA A 173 10.31 13.09 9.35
CA ALA A 173 9.63 11.86 9.70
C ALA A 173 10.00 10.70 8.75
N SER A 174 10.12 10.99 7.45
CA SER A 174 10.19 9.98 6.38
C SER A 174 11.52 9.94 5.62
N SER A 175 12.58 10.56 6.11
CA SER A 175 13.90 10.47 5.44
C SER A 175 14.30 8.98 5.23
N PRO A 176 15.15 8.66 4.22
CA PRO A 176 15.62 7.29 4.01
C PRO A 176 16.19 6.61 5.26
N ALA A 177 16.90 7.39 6.11
CA ALA A 177 17.43 6.89 7.38
C ALA A 177 16.31 6.52 8.37
N LYS A 178 15.25 7.33 8.45
CA LYS A 178 14.08 7.06 9.29
C LYS A 178 13.30 5.86 8.78
N TYR A 179 13.13 5.76 7.47
CA TYR A 179 12.51 4.59 6.84
C TYR A 179 13.27 3.30 7.23
N LEU A 180 14.60 3.30 7.09
CA LEU A 180 15.43 2.16 7.46
C LEU A 180 15.40 1.86 8.96
N GLN A 181 15.33 2.89 9.81
CA GLN A 181 15.17 2.74 11.25
C GLN A 181 13.86 2.00 11.56
N LYS A 182 12.74 2.47 11.01
CA LYS A 182 11.41 1.86 11.23
C LYS A 182 11.35 0.42 10.73
N LEU A 183 11.89 0.15 9.54
CA LEU A 183 12.03 -1.23 9.05
C LEU A 183 12.83 -2.10 10.02
N GLY A 184 13.94 -1.58 10.54
CA GLY A 184 14.76 -2.29 11.52
C GLY A 184 14.01 -2.60 12.82
N GLU A 185 13.20 -1.67 13.31
CA GLU A 185 12.35 -1.87 14.48
C GLU A 185 11.32 -2.98 14.24
N ILE A 186 10.61 -2.95 13.10
CA ILE A 186 9.65 -4.00 12.72
C ILE A 186 10.38 -5.35 12.62
N GLN A 187 11.52 -5.40 11.94
CA GLN A 187 12.31 -6.64 11.78
C GLN A 187 12.80 -7.20 13.11
N ALA A 188 13.17 -6.33 14.06
CA ALA A 188 13.60 -6.76 15.38
C ALA A 188 12.51 -7.49 16.18
N PHE A 189 11.26 -7.06 16.06
CA PHE A 189 10.10 -7.76 16.64
C PHE A 189 9.74 -9.05 15.90
N LEU A 190 9.93 -9.07 14.58
CA LEU A 190 9.60 -10.24 13.77
C LEU A 190 10.56 -11.42 13.98
N GLY A 191 11.82 -11.12 14.30
CA GLY A 191 12.86 -12.15 14.40
C GLY A 191 13.29 -12.73 13.04
N SER A 192 14.23 -13.67 13.05
CA SER A 192 14.91 -14.18 11.85
C SER A 192 14.08 -15.08 10.94
N GLY A 193 12.87 -15.44 11.32
CA GLY A 193 12.02 -16.41 10.57
C GLY A 193 10.87 -15.80 9.76
N SER A 194 10.72 -14.47 9.74
CA SER A 194 9.48 -13.82 9.27
C SER A 194 9.45 -13.48 7.79
N GLY A 195 10.50 -13.80 7.05
CA GLY A 195 10.64 -13.47 5.63
C GLY A 195 10.95 -11.97 5.39
N PRO A 196 11.34 -11.62 4.17
CA PRO A 196 11.67 -10.24 3.84
C PRO A 196 10.43 -9.34 3.84
N LEU A 197 10.62 -8.11 4.30
CA LEU A 197 9.71 -7.00 4.05
C LEU A 197 10.06 -6.35 2.72
N ALA A 198 9.14 -5.58 2.16
CA ALA A 198 9.37 -4.76 0.97
C ALA A 198 9.20 -3.28 1.29
N ILE A 199 9.85 -2.44 0.51
CA ILE A 199 9.88 -0.98 0.65
C ILE A 199 8.92 -0.38 -0.37
N GLY A 200 7.85 0.29 0.10
CA GLY A 200 6.92 1.05 -0.71
C GLY A 200 7.21 2.55 -0.58
N LEU A 201 7.41 3.20 -1.70
CA LEU A 201 7.66 4.64 -1.80
C LEU A 201 6.53 5.27 -2.60
N GLU A 202 5.71 6.10 -1.97
CA GLU A 202 4.50 6.62 -2.64
C GLU A 202 4.85 7.49 -3.85
N GLY A 203 5.65 8.53 -3.68
CA GLY A 203 6.10 9.35 -4.81
C GLY A 203 5.15 10.50 -5.16
N HIS A 204 4.53 11.14 -4.16
CA HIS A 204 3.66 12.29 -4.32
C HIS A 204 4.47 13.59 -4.43
N PHE A 205 4.84 13.99 -5.66
CA PHE A 205 5.63 15.19 -5.88
C PHE A 205 4.75 16.43 -6.02
N GLY A 206 4.78 17.31 -5.03
CA GLY A 206 4.10 18.62 -5.06
C GLY A 206 4.75 19.66 -6.00
N SER A 207 5.93 19.37 -6.52
CA SER A 207 6.70 20.19 -7.46
C SER A 207 7.60 19.30 -8.31
N ALA A 208 8.39 19.90 -9.22
CA ALA A 208 9.36 19.14 -10.03
C ALA A 208 10.29 18.29 -9.16
N PRO A 209 10.39 16.97 -9.41
CA PRO A 209 11.20 16.07 -8.62
C PRO A 209 12.68 16.49 -8.57
N ASN A 210 13.26 16.49 -7.38
CA ASN A 210 14.71 16.63 -7.22
C ASN A 210 15.39 15.29 -7.52
N LEU A 211 15.68 15.01 -8.79
CA LEU A 211 16.22 13.73 -9.24
C LEU A 211 17.50 13.28 -8.50
N PRO A 212 18.47 14.16 -8.20
CA PRO A 212 19.61 13.78 -7.35
C PRO A 212 19.20 13.26 -5.97
N TYR A 213 18.21 13.89 -5.33
CA TYR A 213 17.70 13.44 -4.03
C TYR A 213 16.93 12.12 -4.17
N VAL A 214 16.02 12.01 -5.13
CA VAL A 214 15.29 10.77 -5.43
C VAL A 214 16.25 9.60 -5.58
N ARG A 215 17.30 9.78 -6.42
CA ARG A 215 18.28 8.74 -6.67
C ARG A 215 19.06 8.36 -5.42
N SER A 216 19.60 9.35 -4.69
CA SER A 216 20.37 9.08 -3.48
C SER A 216 19.53 8.41 -2.39
N SER A 217 18.25 8.74 -2.29
CA SER A 217 17.31 8.11 -1.36
C SER A 217 17.09 6.64 -1.72
N ILE A 218 16.82 6.35 -2.98
CA ILE A 218 16.64 4.97 -3.46
C ILE A 218 17.93 4.16 -3.29
N ASP A 219 19.11 4.73 -3.63
CA ASP A 219 20.41 4.06 -3.45
C ASP A 219 20.66 3.71 -1.96
N THR A 220 20.27 4.61 -1.04
CA THR A 220 20.37 4.37 0.40
C THR A 220 19.50 3.21 0.85
N LEU A 221 18.24 3.16 0.37
CA LEU A 221 17.28 2.09 0.72
C LEU A 221 17.69 0.75 0.08
N ALA A 222 18.21 0.79 -1.14
CA ALA A 222 18.65 -0.41 -1.88
C ALA A 222 19.79 -1.18 -1.19
N ALA A 223 20.56 -0.51 -0.32
CA ALA A 223 21.59 -1.16 0.49
C ALA A 223 21.05 -2.25 1.43
N LYS A 224 19.73 -2.28 1.69
CA LYS A 224 19.08 -3.36 2.46
C LYS A 224 18.82 -4.62 1.65
N ASN A 225 18.98 -4.60 0.33
CA ASN A 225 18.67 -5.72 -0.56
C ASN A 225 17.22 -6.23 -0.41
N LEU A 226 16.27 -5.34 -0.15
CA LEU A 226 14.85 -5.60 -0.13
C LEU A 226 14.20 -5.12 -1.45
N PRO A 227 13.08 -5.73 -1.88
CA PRO A 227 12.31 -5.19 -2.99
C PRO A 227 11.90 -3.74 -2.72
N ILE A 228 12.04 -2.87 -3.73
CA ILE A 228 11.61 -1.47 -3.68
C ILE A 228 10.62 -1.23 -4.81
N TRP A 229 9.42 -0.75 -4.48
CA TRP A 229 8.44 -0.29 -5.46
C TRP A 229 8.13 1.18 -5.25
N VAL A 230 7.99 1.93 -6.34
CA VAL A 230 7.38 3.25 -6.31
C VAL A 230 5.90 3.04 -6.58
N THR A 231 5.06 3.39 -5.61
CA THR A 231 3.74 2.79 -5.46
C THR A 231 2.58 3.68 -5.88
N GLU A 232 2.74 5.02 -5.81
CA GLU A 232 1.63 5.98 -5.96
C GLU A 232 2.06 7.26 -6.70
N VAL A 233 2.96 7.17 -7.68
CA VAL A 233 3.60 8.33 -8.31
C VAL A 233 2.60 9.28 -8.93
N ASP A 234 2.63 10.52 -8.46
CA ASP A 234 2.05 11.67 -9.15
C ASP A 234 2.97 12.90 -9.06
N VAL A 235 2.78 13.84 -9.98
CA VAL A 235 3.51 15.11 -10.00
C VAL A 235 2.50 16.24 -10.19
N SER A 236 2.27 17.01 -9.14
CA SER A 236 1.31 18.10 -9.18
C SER A 236 1.97 19.46 -9.52
N ASN A 237 1.14 20.45 -9.85
CA ASN A 237 1.56 21.82 -10.14
C ASN A 237 2.56 21.99 -11.31
N MET A 238 2.54 21.06 -12.26
CA MET A 238 3.39 21.11 -13.45
C MET A 238 2.59 21.51 -14.68
N THR A 239 3.25 22.11 -15.66
CA THR A 239 2.66 22.30 -16.99
C THR A 239 2.62 20.97 -17.74
N ASP A 240 1.66 20.79 -18.65
CA ASP A 240 1.49 19.55 -19.44
C ASP A 240 2.76 19.05 -20.15
N GLN A 241 3.74 19.91 -20.34
CA GLN A 241 5.02 19.56 -20.95
C GLN A 241 6.01 18.89 -19.98
N VAL A 242 5.74 18.96 -18.68
CA VAL A 242 6.64 18.50 -17.62
C VAL A 242 6.04 17.33 -16.83
N GLN A 243 4.73 17.20 -16.83
CA GLN A 243 4.04 16.03 -16.32
C GLN A 243 4.17 14.85 -17.29
#